data_3147958619bb0888283dc5916b301aae
#
_entry.id   3147958619bb0888283dc5916b301aae
#
_cell.length_a   1.000
_cell.length_b   1.000
_cell.length_c   1.000
_cell.angle_alpha   90.00
_cell.angle_beta   90.00
_cell.angle_gamma   90.00
#
_symmetry.space_group_name_H-M   'P 1'
#
loop_
_entity.id
_entity.type
_entity.pdbx_description
1 polymer ?
#
loop_
_entity_poly.entity_id
_entity_poly.type
_entity_poly.pdbx_seq_one_letter_code
_entity_poly.pdbx_strand_id
1 'polypeptide(L)'
;DVVSGGRVEVAVGVGGRQQDYAALDSPFAGRHKRLDDSVHELKRLWSGGTAADGEQVGPLPVQVGGPPILASAMGPKSLARAAQWAIGVSGFTLLGDAQEAGRLFRATQDAWTTAGRADKPRLVTGSFVSLGPNAAENLRDFAAAYLQVFSPDFARSLAEAMNLYEPSRLVDLLDKVEAEGADEFIIVPATSDPVMLDRLADVVASRR
;
A
#
# COMPACT_ATOMS: atom_id res chain seq x y z
N ASP A 1 3.05 16.39 8.18
CA ASP A 1 1.93 17.05 7.51
C ASP A 1 2.16 18.55 7.33
N VAL A 2 2.60 19.28 8.38
CA VAL A 2 2.90 20.71 8.33
C VAL A 2 3.94 21.06 7.24
N VAL A 3 5.06 20.33 7.17
CA VAL A 3 6.13 20.56 6.18
C VAL A 3 5.62 20.40 4.74
N SER A 4 4.69 19.47 4.52
CA SER A 4 4.10 19.25 3.19
C SER A 4 2.97 20.22 2.85
N GLY A 5 2.49 21.01 3.82
CA GLY A 5 1.29 21.85 3.65
C GLY A 5 0.01 21.01 3.45
N GLY A 6 -0.12 19.90 4.18
CA GLY A 6 -1.32 19.05 4.14
C GLY A 6 -1.37 18.05 2.97
N ARG A 7 -0.23 17.66 2.39
CA ARG A 7 -0.18 16.68 1.27
C ARG A 7 0.15 15.25 1.71
N VAL A 8 0.32 15.00 3.01
CA VAL A 8 0.64 13.65 3.51
C VAL A 8 -0.61 12.79 3.52
N GLU A 9 -0.47 11.58 3.05
CA GLU A 9 -1.39 10.47 3.22
C GLU A 9 -0.61 9.28 3.78
N VAL A 10 -1.21 8.49 4.65
CA VAL A 10 -0.52 7.42 5.39
C VAL A 10 -1.17 6.09 5.08
N ALA A 11 -0.39 5.10 4.65
CA ALA A 11 -0.84 3.72 4.55
C ALA A 11 -0.31 2.90 5.74
N VAL A 12 -1.18 2.19 6.44
CA VAL A 12 -0.80 1.38 7.60
C VAL A 12 -1.22 -0.08 7.44
N GLY A 13 -0.40 -0.98 7.96
CA GLY A 13 -0.66 -2.41 7.93
C GLY A 13 -0.04 -3.13 9.13
N VAL A 14 -0.49 -4.34 9.38
CA VAL A 14 0.00 -5.14 10.53
C VAL A 14 1.35 -5.80 10.30
N GLY A 15 1.82 -5.88 9.04
CA GLY A 15 2.98 -6.68 8.70
C GLY A 15 2.73 -8.20 8.88
N GLY A 16 3.57 -9.01 8.23
CA GLY A 16 3.47 -10.48 8.25
C GLY A 16 4.65 -11.20 8.89
N ARG A 17 5.75 -10.49 9.18
CA ARG A 17 6.99 -11.08 9.66
C ARG A 17 7.03 -11.11 11.19
N GLN A 18 7.03 -12.31 11.75
CA GLN A 18 7.11 -12.49 13.21
C GLN A 18 8.44 -11.98 13.78
N GLN A 19 9.51 -12.06 13.02
CA GLN A 19 10.85 -11.60 13.39
C GLN A 19 10.89 -10.08 13.65
N ASP A 20 10.14 -9.29 12.88
CA ASP A 20 10.08 -7.83 13.07
C ASP A 20 9.44 -7.49 14.43
N TYR A 21 8.41 -8.24 14.81
CA TYR A 21 7.78 -8.10 16.12
C TYR A 21 8.72 -8.50 17.25
N ALA A 22 9.46 -9.60 17.08
CA ALA A 22 10.43 -10.05 18.06
C ALA A 22 11.58 -9.05 18.24
N ALA A 23 12.06 -8.45 17.16
CA ALA A 23 13.12 -7.44 17.19
C ALA A 23 12.71 -6.16 17.94
N LEU A 24 11.40 -5.87 18.01
CA LEU A 24 10.83 -4.72 18.70
C LEU A 24 10.24 -5.09 20.09
N ASP A 25 10.49 -6.29 20.57
CA ASP A 25 9.90 -6.83 21.80
C ASP A 25 8.36 -6.65 21.86
N SER A 26 7.71 -6.81 20.72
CA SER A 26 6.26 -6.64 20.56
C SER A 26 5.60 -7.97 20.27
N PRO A 27 4.51 -8.35 20.98
CA PRO A 27 3.87 -9.63 20.73
C PRO A 27 3.21 -9.67 19.36
N PHE A 28 3.47 -10.74 18.59
CA PHE A 28 2.84 -10.94 17.28
C PHE A 28 1.32 -11.18 17.41
N ALA A 29 0.91 -11.86 18.46
CA ALA A 29 -0.50 -12.07 18.79
C ALA A 29 -1.20 -10.73 19.06
N GLY A 30 -2.45 -10.60 18.63
CA GLY A 30 -3.24 -9.38 18.84
C GLY A 30 -2.84 -8.17 17.99
N ARG A 31 -1.89 -8.31 17.04
CA ARG A 31 -1.40 -7.20 16.20
C ARG A 31 -2.49 -6.44 15.45
N HIS A 32 -3.55 -7.13 15.04
CA HIS A 32 -4.68 -6.49 14.34
C HIS A 32 -5.43 -5.53 15.26
N LYS A 33 -5.74 -5.98 16.51
CA LYS A 33 -6.38 -5.09 17.49
C LYS A 33 -5.49 -3.92 17.83
N ARG A 34 -4.18 -4.15 18.02
CA ARG A 34 -3.23 -3.06 18.27
C ARG A 34 -3.20 -2.05 17.14
N LEU A 35 -3.27 -2.49 15.88
CA LEU A 35 -3.34 -1.55 14.75
C LEU A 35 -4.58 -0.66 14.87
N ASP A 36 -5.75 -1.24 15.13
CA ASP A 36 -6.98 -0.43 15.27
C ASP A 36 -6.87 0.55 16.45
N ASP A 37 -6.40 0.07 17.61
CA ASP A 37 -6.20 0.92 18.79
C ASP A 37 -5.21 2.05 18.50
N SER A 38 -4.10 1.75 17.77
CA SER A 38 -3.09 2.74 17.38
C SER A 38 -3.63 3.78 16.38
N VAL A 39 -4.47 3.37 15.43
CA VAL A 39 -5.12 4.31 14.50
C VAL A 39 -6.07 5.25 15.23
N HIS A 40 -6.86 4.74 16.18
CA HIS A 40 -7.73 5.56 17.00
C HIS A 40 -6.93 6.56 17.85
N GLU A 41 -5.81 6.12 18.43
CA GLU A 41 -4.94 6.97 19.22
C GLU A 41 -4.25 8.04 18.35
N LEU A 42 -3.76 7.70 17.16
CA LEU A 42 -3.22 8.68 16.21
C LEU A 42 -4.24 9.77 15.88
N LYS A 43 -5.47 9.38 15.52
CA LYS A 43 -6.54 10.34 15.22
C LYS A 43 -6.87 11.23 16.43
N ARG A 44 -6.90 10.66 17.63
CA ARG A 44 -7.13 11.41 18.87
C ARG A 44 -6.05 12.46 19.11
N LEU A 45 -4.76 12.06 18.95
CA LEU A 45 -3.61 12.96 19.12
C LEU A 45 -3.58 14.06 18.05
N TRP A 46 -3.83 13.70 16.79
CA TRP A 46 -3.88 14.65 15.68
C TRP A 46 -5.01 15.67 15.81
N SER A 47 -6.06 15.32 16.53
CA SER A 47 -7.18 16.22 16.85
C SER A 47 -6.96 17.09 18.09
N GLY A 48 -5.71 17.11 18.63
CA GLY A 48 -5.35 17.95 19.78
C GLY A 48 -5.48 17.24 21.13
N GLY A 49 -5.61 15.91 21.14
CA GLY A 49 -5.54 15.13 22.37
C GLY A 49 -4.15 15.16 23.01
N THR A 50 -4.11 14.95 24.33
CA THR A 50 -2.85 14.94 25.10
C THR A 50 -2.21 13.54 25.13
N ALA A 51 -0.89 13.48 25.18
CA ALA A 51 -0.13 12.24 25.41
C ALA A 51 -0.35 11.71 26.85
N ALA A 52 0.25 10.56 27.17
CA ALA A 52 0.08 9.92 28.49
C ALA A 52 0.63 10.75 29.65
N ASP A 53 1.56 11.66 29.41
CA ASP A 53 2.13 12.60 30.38
C ASP A 53 1.24 13.88 30.56
N GLY A 54 0.14 13.99 29.82
CA GLY A 54 -0.76 15.15 29.85
C GLY A 54 -0.38 16.28 28.90
N GLU A 55 0.74 16.18 28.19
CA GLU A 55 1.22 17.18 27.26
C GLU A 55 0.55 17.05 25.89
N GLN A 56 0.32 18.16 25.21
CA GLN A 56 -0.21 18.19 23.87
C GLN A 56 0.87 17.84 22.84
N VAL A 57 0.58 16.90 21.94
CA VAL A 57 1.47 16.55 20.83
C VAL A 57 1.33 17.61 19.73
N GLY A 58 2.41 18.26 19.37
CA GLY A 58 2.40 19.32 18.36
C GLY A 58 3.71 19.39 17.53
N PRO A 59 3.69 20.15 16.42
CA PRO A 59 2.56 20.91 15.89
C PRO A 59 1.42 20.00 15.36
N LEU A 60 0.19 20.45 15.50
CA LEU A 60 -0.98 19.73 14.97
C LEU A 60 -0.91 19.66 13.44
N PRO A 61 -1.49 18.63 12.83
CA PRO A 61 -1.59 18.53 11.38
C PRO A 61 -2.34 19.71 10.76
N VAL A 62 -2.00 20.07 9.55
CA VAL A 62 -2.73 21.06 8.73
C VAL A 62 -4.09 20.50 8.30
N GLN A 63 -4.12 19.21 8.01
CA GLN A 63 -5.35 18.50 7.65
C GLN A 63 -6.23 18.29 8.89
N VAL A 64 -7.50 18.65 8.79
CA VAL A 64 -8.45 18.50 9.90
C VAL A 64 -8.62 17.02 10.28
N GLY A 65 -8.33 16.70 11.54
CA GLY A 65 -8.35 15.31 12.02
C GLY A 65 -7.11 14.48 11.68
N GLY A 66 -6.12 15.10 11.04
CA GLY A 66 -4.85 14.48 10.64
C GLY A 66 -4.81 13.95 9.20
N PRO A 67 -3.66 13.47 8.75
CA PRO A 67 -3.51 12.85 7.44
C PRO A 67 -4.50 11.72 7.20
N PRO A 68 -5.09 11.61 6.00
CA PRO A 68 -5.94 10.48 5.64
C PRO A 68 -5.18 9.14 5.78
N ILE A 69 -5.86 8.11 6.28
CA ILE A 69 -5.25 6.80 6.54
C ILE A 69 -5.84 5.75 5.61
N LEU A 70 -4.99 5.14 4.78
CA LEU A 70 -5.27 3.93 4.01
C LEU A 70 -4.92 2.68 4.82
N ALA A 71 -5.65 1.60 4.61
CA ALA A 71 -5.35 0.31 5.23
C ALA A 71 -4.68 -0.65 4.23
N SER A 72 -3.55 -1.25 4.60
CA SER A 72 -3.02 -2.42 3.90
C SER A 72 -3.82 -3.65 4.35
N ALA A 73 -4.96 -3.91 3.67
CA ALA A 73 -5.92 -4.96 4.00
C ALA A 73 -6.30 -5.73 2.74
N MET A 74 -6.25 -7.06 2.79
CA MET A 74 -6.53 -7.92 1.63
C MET A 74 -7.62 -8.96 1.89
N GLY A 75 -7.79 -9.40 3.12
CA GLY A 75 -8.77 -10.42 3.46
C GLY A 75 -10.07 -9.86 4.07
N PRO A 76 -11.18 -10.60 4.05
CA PRO A 76 -12.48 -10.08 4.47
C PRO A 76 -12.51 -9.55 5.90
N LYS A 77 -11.82 -10.20 6.85
CA LYS A 77 -11.74 -9.72 8.24
C LYS A 77 -10.96 -8.41 8.37
N SER A 78 -9.87 -8.25 7.62
CA SER A 78 -9.09 -7.01 7.62
C SER A 78 -9.80 -5.88 6.91
N LEU A 79 -10.54 -6.14 5.83
CA LEU A 79 -11.38 -5.17 5.14
C LEU A 79 -12.53 -4.68 6.01
N ALA A 80 -13.22 -5.58 6.73
CA ALA A 80 -14.28 -5.21 7.67
C ALA A 80 -13.76 -4.30 8.80
N ARG A 81 -12.52 -4.52 9.27
CA ARG A 81 -11.87 -3.65 10.27
C ARG A 81 -11.48 -2.29 9.65
N ALA A 82 -10.85 -2.32 8.47
CA ALA A 82 -10.46 -1.11 7.74
C ALA A 82 -11.65 -0.18 7.49
N ALA A 83 -12.81 -0.74 7.16
CA ALA A 83 -14.04 0.02 6.94
C ALA A 83 -14.50 0.84 8.16
N GLN A 84 -13.98 0.56 9.37
CA GLN A 84 -14.32 1.33 10.56
C GLN A 84 -13.50 2.62 10.70
N TRP A 85 -12.31 2.70 10.10
CA TRP A 85 -11.39 3.81 10.36
C TRP A 85 -10.63 4.34 9.15
N ALA A 86 -10.46 3.54 8.07
CA ALA A 86 -9.68 3.93 6.90
C ALA A 86 -10.51 4.77 5.91
N ILE A 87 -9.84 5.55 5.07
CA ILE A 87 -10.46 6.20 3.91
C ILE A 87 -10.54 5.27 2.69
N GLY A 88 -9.82 4.15 2.72
CA GLY A 88 -9.72 3.18 1.64
C GLY A 88 -8.64 2.14 1.90
N VAL A 89 -8.20 1.47 0.84
CA VAL A 89 -7.17 0.44 0.92
C VAL A 89 -5.96 0.76 0.06
N SER A 90 -4.78 0.34 0.53
CA SER A 90 -3.55 0.26 -0.26
C SER A 90 -3.21 -1.21 -0.46
N GLY A 91 -3.56 -1.74 -1.63
CA GLY A 91 -3.24 -3.09 -2.08
C GLY A 91 -1.91 -3.16 -2.81
N PHE A 92 -1.57 -4.37 -3.27
CA PHE A 92 -0.40 -4.62 -4.10
C PHE A 92 -0.61 -5.88 -4.92
N THR A 93 -0.32 -5.85 -6.22
CA THR A 93 -0.31 -7.04 -7.07
C THR A 93 1.12 -7.43 -7.41
N LEU A 94 1.54 -8.59 -6.94
CA LEU A 94 2.93 -9.05 -7.15
C LEU A 94 3.21 -9.42 -8.60
N LEU A 95 2.21 -9.92 -9.32
CA LEU A 95 2.35 -10.35 -10.72
C LEU A 95 1.81 -9.35 -11.74
N GLY A 96 1.39 -8.15 -11.30
CA GLY A 96 0.75 -7.19 -12.21
C GLY A 96 -0.60 -7.71 -12.75
N ASP A 97 -1.40 -8.34 -11.90
CA ASP A 97 -2.73 -8.85 -12.25
C ASP A 97 -3.82 -7.83 -11.90
N ALA A 98 -4.36 -7.17 -12.92
CA ALA A 98 -5.45 -6.21 -12.76
C ALA A 98 -6.73 -6.86 -12.19
N GLN A 99 -6.99 -8.14 -12.48
CA GLN A 99 -8.15 -8.84 -11.94
C GLN A 99 -8.00 -9.11 -10.43
N GLU A 100 -6.75 -9.34 -9.96
CA GLU A 100 -6.46 -9.44 -8.51
C GLU A 100 -6.81 -8.11 -7.83
N ALA A 101 -6.36 -6.99 -8.39
CA ALA A 101 -6.69 -5.66 -7.90
C ALA A 101 -8.21 -5.42 -7.91
N GLY A 102 -8.90 -5.74 -8.99
CA GLY A 102 -10.35 -5.60 -9.11
C GLY A 102 -11.12 -6.44 -8.09
N ARG A 103 -10.69 -7.66 -7.80
CA ARG A 103 -11.28 -8.49 -6.72
C ARG A 103 -11.15 -7.82 -5.35
N LEU A 104 -9.97 -7.27 -5.05
CA LEU A 104 -9.75 -6.52 -3.81
C LEU A 104 -10.64 -5.27 -3.73
N PHE A 105 -10.76 -4.53 -4.82
CA PHE A 105 -11.58 -3.31 -4.89
C PHE A 105 -13.07 -3.60 -4.65
N ARG A 106 -13.62 -4.62 -5.30
CA ARG A 106 -15.01 -5.05 -5.06
C ARG A 106 -15.21 -5.50 -3.61
N ALA A 107 -14.31 -6.32 -3.06
CA ALA A 107 -14.41 -6.76 -1.67
C ALA A 107 -14.28 -5.58 -0.68
N THR A 108 -13.53 -4.54 -1.03
CA THR A 108 -13.44 -3.31 -0.24
C THR A 108 -14.75 -2.54 -0.27
N GLN A 109 -15.34 -2.33 -1.45
CA GLN A 109 -16.63 -1.65 -1.61
C GLN A 109 -17.75 -2.38 -0.85
N ASP A 110 -17.77 -3.71 -0.90
CA ASP A 110 -18.72 -4.54 -0.15
C ASP A 110 -18.55 -4.36 1.37
N ALA A 111 -17.29 -4.30 1.85
CA ALA A 111 -17.00 -4.07 3.28
C ALA A 111 -17.47 -2.68 3.73
N TRP A 112 -17.29 -1.62 2.92
CA TRP A 112 -17.78 -0.26 3.18
C TRP A 112 -19.30 -0.24 3.24
N THR A 113 -19.96 -0.84 2.28
CA THR A 113 -21.42 -0.97 2.24
C THR A 113 -21.95 -1.71 3.47
N THR A 114 -21.32 -2.83 3.84
CA THR A 114 -21.67 -3.62 5.03
C THR A 114 -21.49 -2.84 6.33
N ALA A 115 -20.48 -1.98 6.37
CA ALA A 115 -20.23 -1.07 7.51
C ALA A 115 -21.21 0.14 7.56
N GLY A 116 -22.12 0.26 6.59
CA GLY A 116 -23.09 1.37 6.53
C GLY A 116 -22.49 2.71 6.12
N ARG A 117 -21.33 2.71 5.45
CA ARG A 117 -20.67 3.95 5.00
C ARG A 117 -21.33 4.49 3.74
N ALA A 118 -21.50 5.81 3.69
CA ALA A 118 -22.03 6.52 2.52
C ALA A 118 -20.93 7.00 1.56
N ASP A 119 -19.69 7.13 2.06
CA ASP A 119 -18.54 7.52 1.27
C ASP A 119 -17.98 6.32 0.49
N LYS A 120 -17.36 6.60 -0.65
CA LYS A 120 -16.65 5.58 -1.43
C LYS A 120 -15.24 5.37 -0.86
N PRO A 121 -14.76 4.11 -0.76
CA PRO A 121 -13.38 3.85 -0.39
C PRO A 121 -12.44 4.32 -1.50
N ARG A 122 -11.30 4.90 -1.10
CA ARG A 122 -10.18 5.13 -2.01
C ARG A 122 -9.47 3.81 -2.30
N LEU A 123 -9.23 3.53 -3.57
CA LEU A 123 -8.74 2.25 -4.07
C LEU A 123 -7.33 2.45 -4.67
N VAL A 124 -6.32 2.09 -3.89
CA VAL A 124 -4.92 2.19 -4.28
C VAL A 124 -4.34 0.80 -4.46
N THR A 125 -3.52 0.60 -5.48
CA THR A 125 -2.73 -0.62 -5.67
C THR A 125 -1.36 -0.27 -6.24
N GLY A 126 -0.50 -1.26 -6.44
CA GLY A 126 0.82 -1.06 -7.01
C GLY A 126 1.47 -2.36 -7.44
N SER A 127 2.63 -2.25 -8.06
CA SER A 127 3.45 -3.41 -8.42
C SER A 127 4.93 -3.05 -8.54
N PHE A 128 5.79 -4.06 -8.49
CA PHE A 128 7.21 -3.92 -8.82
C PHE A 128 7.39 -3.83 -10.33
N VAL A 129 8.24 -2.89 -10.76
CA VAL A 129 8.52 -2.63 -12.18
C VAL A 129 10.01 -2.44 -12.39
N SER A 130 10.54 -2.93 -13.50
CA SER A 130 11.89 -2.61 -13.95
C SER A 130 11.87 -2.32 -15.45
N LEU A 131 12.54 -1.26 -15.90
CA LEU A 131 12.63 -0.88 -17.31
C LEU A 131 14.07 -0.59 -17.71
N GLY A 132 14.38 -0.79 -19.00
CA GLY A 132 15.70 -0.53 -19.56
C GLY A 132 16.62 -1.74 -19.61
N PRO A 133 17.96 -1.56 -19.65
CA PRO A 133 18.90 -2.67 -19.71
C PRO A 133 18.74 -3.63 -18.55
N ASN A 134 18.78 -4.94 -18.84
CA ASN A 134 18.66 -6.03 -17.86
C ASN A 134 17.36 -5.98 -17.00
N ALA A 135 16.30 -5.33 -17.49
CA ALA A 135 15.08 -5.10 -16.72
C ALA A 135 14.46 -6.39 -16.16
N ALA A 136 14.43 -7.47 -16.95
CA ALA A 136 13.91 -8.76 -16.53
C ALA A 136 14.74 -9.40 -15.41
N GLU A 137 16.07 -9.28 -15.47
CA GLU A 137 16.99 -9.78 -14.45
C GLU A 137 16.87 -8.97 -13.17
N ASN A 138 16.93 -7.63 -13.29
CA ASN A 138 16.78 -6.71 -12.16
C ASN A 138 15.46 -6.93 -11.41
N LEU A 139 14.35 -7.12 -12.14
CA LEU A 139 13.04 -7.37 -11.50
C LEU A 139 13.04 -8.70 -10.75
N ARG A 140 13.59 -9.77 -11.34
CA ARG A 140 13.67 -11.09 -10.72
C ARG A 140 14.56 -11.09 -9.48
N ASP A 141 15.75 -10.50 -9.57
CA ASP A 141 16.70 -10.46 -8.46
C ASP A 141 16.15 -9.65 -7.29
N PHE A 142 15.56 -8.48 -7.59
CA PHE A 142 14.90 -7.64 -6.58
C PHE A 142 13.76 -8.40 -5.90
N ALA A 143 12.87 -9.00 -6.69
CA ALA A 143 11.71 -9.70 -6.16
C ALA A 143 12.13 -10.94 -5.33
N ALA A 144 13.10 -11.72 -5.80
CA ALA A 144 13.63 -12.87 -5.07
C ALA A 144 14.25 -12.44 -3.74
N ALA A 145 15.06 -11.38 -3.74
CA ALA A 145 15.67 -10.83 -2.53
C ALA A 145 14.63 -10.27 -1.55
N TYR A 146 13.62 -9.55 -2.05
CA TYR A 146 12.58 -8.94 -1.20
C TYR A 146 11.64 -10.00 -0.60
N LEU A 147 11.22 -10.99 -1.39
CA LEU A 147 10.21 -11.96 -0.99
C LEU A 147 10.77 -13.17 -0.24
N GLN A 148 12.10 -13.37 -0.21
CA GLN A 148 12.72 -14.51 0.51
C GLN A 148 12.37 -14.57 2.00
N VAL A 149 11.92 -13.45 2.57
CA VAL A 149 11.47 -13.36 3.96
C VAL A 149 10.24 -14.23 4.25
N PHE A 150 9.45 -14.55 3.24
CA PHE A 150 8.29 -15.45 3.37
C PHE A 150 8.70 -16.91 3.17
N SER A 151 9.42 -17.21 2.11
CA SER A 151 10.01 -18.52 1.80
C SER A 151 10.92 -18.38 0.58
N PRO A 152 12.15 -18.94 0.58
CA PRO A 152 13.04 -18.88 -0.60
C PRO A 152 12.45 -19.51 -1.86
N ASP A 153 11.70 -20.61 -1.73
CA ASP A 153 11.10 -21.29 -2.88
C ASP A 153 9.92 -20.51 -3.45
N PHE A 154 9.07 -19.97 -2.57
CA PHE A 154 7.99 -19.06 -2.97
C PHE A 154 8.56 -17.82 -3.67
N ALA A 155 9.60 -17.20 -3.11
CA ALA A 155 10.24 -16.02 -3.68
C ALA A 155 10.76 -16.26 -5.10
N ARG A 156 11.45 -17.37 -5.32
CA ARG A 156 11.96 -17.73 -6.65
C ARG A 156 10.84 -17.97 -7.66
N SER A 157 9.88 -18.80 -7.30
CA SER A 157 8.74 -19.10 -8.18
C SER A 157 7.96 -17.85 -8.58
N LEU A 158 7.75 -16.94 -7.63
CA LEU A 158 7.04 -15.69 -7.90
C LEU A 158 7.87 -14.72 -8.74
N ALA A 159 9.17 -14.59 -8.45
CA ALA A 159 10.09 -13.73 -9.20
C ALA A 159 10.23 -14.17 -10.67
N GLU A 160 10.23 -15.46 -10.94
CA GLU A 160 10.23 -16.01 -12.31
C GLU A 160 8.95 -15.69 -13.09
N ALA A 161 7.81 -15.58 -12.40
CA ALA A 161 6.52 -15.27 -13.01
C ALA A 161 6.31 -13.75 -13.25
N MET A 162 7.13 -12.89 -12.65
CA MET A 162 7.01 -11.44 -12.84
C MET A 162 7.40 -11.01 -14.25
N ASN A 163 6.61 -10.12 -14.85
CA ASN A 163 6.77 -9.74 -16.24
C ASN A 163 6.66 -8.23 -16.52
N LEU A 164 6.65 -7.39 -15.50
CA LEU A 164 6.57 -5.94 -15.63
C LEU A 164 7.95 -5.32 -15.89
N TYR A 165 8.60 -5.79 -16.94
CA TYR A 165 9.89 -5.29 -17.42
C TYR A 165 9.84 -4.77 -18.85
N GLU A 166 8.66 -4.73 -19.48
CA GLU A 166 8.43 -4.15 -20.80
C GLU A 166 7.48 -2.95 -20.68
N PRO A 167 7.77 -1.79 -21.35
CA PRO A 167 6.91 -0.63 -21.30
C PRO A 167 5.44 -0.91 -21.67
N SER A 168 5.21 -1.71 -22.73
CA SER A 168 3.88 -2.08 -23.18
C SER A 168 3.05 -2.85 -22.13
N ARG A 169 3.73 -3.71 -21.35
CA ARG A 169 3.09 -4.45 -20.25
C ARG A 169 2.66 -3.53 -19.13
N LEU A 170 3.49 -2.53 -18.80
CA LEU A 170 3.14 -1.54 -17.79
C LEU A 170 1.93 -0.71 -18.25
N VAL A 171 1.92 -0.23 -19.50
CA VAL A 171 0.79 0.51 -20.06
C VAL A 171 -0.50 -0.32 -19.98
N ASP A 172 -0.47 -1.56 -20.46
CA ASP A 172 -1.61 -2.48 -20.43
C ASP A 172 -2.13 -2.74 -19.00
N LEU A 173 -1.23 -2.89 -18.03
CA LEU A 173 -1.61 -3.03 -16.63
C LEU A 173 -2.28 -1.77 -16.09
N LEU A 174 -1.69 -0.60 -16.33
CA LEU A 174 -2.24 0.67 -15.85
C LEU A 174 -3.65 0.92 -16.42
N ASP A 175 -3.88 0.65 -17.72
CA ASP A 175 -5.18 0.80 -18.36
C ASP A 175 -6.22 -0.16 -17.77
N LYS A 176 -5.83 -1.41 -17.53
CA LYS A 176 -6.71 -2.42 -16.94
C LYS A 176 -7.05 -2.15 -15.47
N VAL A 177 -6.06 -1.70 -14.69
CA VAL A 177 -6.29 -1.39 -13.26
C VAL A 177 -7.16 -0.14 -13.12
N GLU A 178 -7.00 0.85 -13.99
CA GLU A 178 -7.89 2.01 -14.08
C GLU A 178 -9.33 1.58 -14.41
N ALA A 179 -9.50 0.68 -15.38
CA ALA A 179 -10.81 0.12 -15.72
C ALA A 179 -11.47 -0.68 -14.58
N GLU A 180 -10.69 -1.30 -13.70
CA GLU A 180 -11.17 -1.95 -12.47
C GLU A 180 -11.53 -0.94 -11.36
N GLY A 181 -11.26 0.35 -11.55
CA GLY A 181 -11.66 1.42 -10.66
C GLY A 181 -10.58 1.89 -9.66
N ALA A 182 -9.31 1.70 -9.95
CA ALA A 182 -8.23 2.25 -9.13
C ALA A 182 -8.22 3.78 -9.18
N ASP A 183 -8.11 4.41 -8.01
CA ASP A 183 -7.87 5.84 -7.88
C ASP A 183 -6.39 6.20 -8.05
N GLU A 184 -5.50 5.26 -7.71
CA GLU A 184 -4.05 5.45 -7.77
C GLU A 184 -3.32 4.13 -7.98
N PHE A 185 -2.25 4.17 -8.78
CA PHE A 185 -1.32 3.05 -8.94
C PHE A 185 0.10 3.45 -8.54
N ILE A 186 0.66 2.75 -7.55
CA ILE A 186 2.03 2.98 -7.06
C ILE A 186 3.00 2.10 -7.84
N ILE A 187 3.82 2.72 -8.68
CA ILE A 187 4.90 2.02 -9.39
C ILE A 187 6.10 1.94 -8.44
N VAL A 188 6.52 0.72 -8.08
CA VAL A 188 7.69 0.50 -7.22
C VAL A 188 8.87 0.05 -8.08
N PRO A 189 9.88 0.91 -8.30
CA PRO A 189 11.07 0.55 -9.07
C PRO A 189 11.86 -0.60 -8.42
N ALA A 190 12.21 -1.62 -9.19
CA ALA A 190 13.05 -2.72 -8.74
C ALA A 190 14.56 -2.39 -8.79
N THR A 191 14.90 -1.12 -8.60
CA THR A 191 16.27 -0.61 -8.59
C THR A 191 16.33 0.73 -7.88
N SER A 192 17.49 1.08 -7.32
CA SER A 192 17.77 2.40 -6.75
C SER A 192 18.37 3.39 -7.77
N ASP A 193 18.56 2.99 -9.03
CA ASP A 193 19.04 3.87 -10.09
C ASP A 193 17.98 4.96 -10.42
N PRO A 194 18.26 6.25 -10.20
CA PRO A 194 17.29 7.32 -10.45
C PRO A 194 16.88 7.46 -11.91
N VAL A 195 17.68 6.99 -12.87
CA VAL A 195 17.34 6.96 -14.31
C VAL A 195 16.06 6.15 -14.57
N MET A 196 15.71 5.23 -13.68
CA MET A 196 14.45 4.50 -13.76
C MET A 196 13.23 5.43 -13.70
N LEU A 197 13.30 6.50 -12.92
CA LEU A 197 12.18 7.45 -12.78
C LEU A 197 11.87 8.15 -14.11
N ASP A 198 12.90 8.53 -14.87
CA ASP A 198 12.72 9.14 -16.21
C ASP A 198 12.05 8.16 -17.17
N ARG A 199 12.49 6.90 -17.20
CA ARG A 199 11.89 5.85 -18.02
C ARG A 199 10.43 5.58 -17.66
N LEU A 200 10.11 5.55 -16.37
CA LEU A 200 8.74 5.38 -15.90
C LEU A 200 7.87 6.58 -16.27
N ALA A 201 8.40 7.80 -16.14
CA ALA A 201 7.70 9.02 -16.54
C ALA A 201 7.38 9.02 -18.04
N ASP A 202 8.32 8.61 -18.91
CA ASP A 202 8.11 8.49 -20.35
C ASP A 202 6.98 7.49 -20.66
N VAL A 203 6.96 6.34 -20.01
CA VAL A 203 5.91 5.32 -20.19
C VAL A 203 4.55 5.86 -19.76
N VAL A 204 4.46 6.51 -18.59
CA VAL A 204 3.20 7.09 -18.09
C VAL A 204 2.72 8.21 -19.03
N ALA A 205 3.63 9.06 -19.54
CA ALA A 205 3.31 10.12 -20.49
C ALA A 205 2.79 9.58 -21.83
N SER A 206 3.24 8.41 -22.26
CA SER A 206 2.82 7.77 -23.53
C SER A 206 1.37 7.27 -23.55
N ARG A 207 0.71 7.19 -22.38
CA ARG A 207 -0.71 6.81 -22.24
C ARG A 207 -1.70 7.91 -22.60
N ARG A 208 -1.23 9.13 -22.87
CA ARG A 208 -2.05 10.32 -23.14
C ARG A 208 -2.35 10.50 -24.61
#